data_5ef394934aec359f3556621a8dbbe30a
#
_entry.id   5ef394934aec359f3556621a8dbbe30a
#
_cell.length_a   1.000
_cell.length_b   1.000
_cell.length_c   1.000
_cell.angle_alpha   90.00
_cell.angle_beta   90.00
_cell.angle_gamma   90.00
#
_symmetry.space_group_name_H-M   'P 1'
#
loop_
_entity.id
_entity.type
_entity.pdbx_description
1 polymer ?
#
loop_
_entity_poly.entity_id
_entity_poly.type
_entity_poly.pdbx_seq_one_letter_code
_entity_poly.pdbx_strand_id
1 'polypeptide(L)'
;VATPAQWVEGARLRTLPMAAAPVIAGTAAAQTMYEARVVPALLALVVALALQIGVNYANDYSDGVRGTDDERVGPLRLTGSGAATPREVKSAAFACFGIAAVAGAALVVLSQQWWLAVVGLLAIAAAWGYTGGKKPYGYMGLGDLFVFLFFGLVATLGTTITQAGQLNMDAWVMAVSTGLFACALLMANNIRDIPGDREVGKQTLAVRLGDPKARLTFTAELFVGMVLPLLLVPGNPWVLLVYAMTPLAVNAASTVLKTPERRELIPVLKMCGFINLGVTVLYAVAVFVQQYVG
;
A
#
# COMPACT_ATOMS: atom_id res chain seq x y z
N VAL A 1 -5.62 -6.52 29.12
CA VAL A 1 -6.45 -5.88 28.07
C VAL A 1 -5.62 -4.79 27.43
N ALA A 2 -5.48 -4.83 26.12
CA ALA A 2 -4.70 -3.85 25.38
C ALA A 2 -5.27 -2.44 25.56
N THR A 3 -4.38 -1.46 25.71
CA THR A 3 -4.77 -0.04 25.81
C THR A 3 -5.15 0.52 24.41
N PRO A 4 -5.94 1.61 24.32
CA PRO A 4 -6.22 2.25 23.04
C PRO A 4 -4.95 2.64 22.27
N ALA A 5 -3.88 3.05 22.95
CA ALA A 5 -2.60 3.38 22.32
C ALA A 5 -1.96 2.16 21.66
N GLN A 6 -2.04 0.97 22.29
CA GLN A 6 -1.54 -0.27 21.71
C GLN A 6 -2.35 -0.72 20.49
N TRP A 7 -3.67 -0.53 20.48
CA TRP A 7 -4.51 -0.76 19.30
C TRP A 7 -4.14 0.17 18.13
N VAL A 8 -3.90 1.46 18.43
CA VAL A 8 -3.42 2.43 17.42
C VAL A 8 -2.05 2.02 16.87
N GLU A 9 -1.14 1.55 17.72
CA GLU A 9 0.16 1.05 17.29
C GLU A 9 0.03 -0.20 16.41
N GLY A 10 -0.84 -1.15 16.77
CA GLY A 10 -1.17 -2.33 15.99
C GLY A 10 -1.79 -2.01 14.62
N ALA A 11 -2.56 -0.93 14.51
CA ALA A 11 -3.10 -0.42 13.25
C ALA A 11 -2.00 0.10 12.30
N ARG A 12 -0.78 0.35 12.80
CA ARG A 12 0.40 0.79 12.04
C ARG A 12 0.15 2.03 11.19
N LEU A 13 -0.24 3.13 11.83
CA LEU A 13 -0.59 4.41 11.16
C LEU A 13 0.45 4.87 10.14
N ARG A 14 1.73 4.53 10.32
CA ARG A 14 2.82 4.81 9.37
C ARG A 14 2.67 4.14 7.99
N THR A 15 1.80 3.13 7.86
CA THR A 15 1.51 2.48 6.57
C THR A 15 0.29 3.06 5.86
N LEU A 16 -0.50 3.91 6.53
CA LEU A 16 -1.70 4.53 5.97
C LEU A 16 -1.43 5.46 4.78
N PRO A 17 -0.30 6.19 4.69
CA PRO A 17 0.05 6.93 3.49
C PRO A 17 0.03 6.06 2.22
N MET A 18 0.42 4.78 2.33
CA MET A 18 0.40 3.83 1.22
C MET A 18 -1.02 3.49 0.73
N ALA A 19 -2.01 3.51 1.63
CA ALA A 19 -3.41 3.29 1.29
C ALA A 19 -4.11 4.56 0.77
N ALA A 20 -3.72 5.73 1.27
CA ALA A 20 -4.31 7.00 0.84
C ALA A 20 -3.79 7.46 -0.54
N ALA A 21 -2.51 7.24 -0.82
CA ALA A 21 -1.86 7.70 -2.04
C ALA A 21 -2.59 7.26 -3.34
N PRO A 22 -2.93 5.98 -3.55
CA PRO A 22 -3.63 5.55 -4.77
C PRO A 22 -5.03 6.17 -4.91
N VAL A 23 -5.71 6.48 -3.79
CA VAL A 23 -7.01 7.16 -3.82
C VAL A 23 -6.85 8.62 -4.26
N ILE A 24 -5.83 9.31 -3.77
CA ILE A 24 -5.49 10.67 -4.20
C ILE A 24 -5.15 10.67 -5.69
N ALA A 25 -4.29 9.75 -6.13
CA ALA A 25 -3.89 9.62 -7.53
C ALA A 25 -5.09 9.34 -8.45
N GLY A 26 -5.95 8.38 -8.06
CA GLY A 26 -7.14 8.03 -8.84
C GLY A 26 -8.18 9.15 -8.91
N THR A 27 -8.33 9.92 -7.82
CA THR A 27 -9.20 11.10 -7.81
C THR A 27 -8.63 12.22 -8.68
N ALA A 28 -7.33 12.47 -8.63
CA ALA A 28 -6.68 13.45 -9.51
C ALA A 28 -6.76 13.02 -10.98
N ALA A 29 -6.61 11.72 -11.28
CA ALA A 29 -6.83 11.20 -12.64
C ALA A 29 -8.28 11.38 -13.11
N ALA A 30 -9.28 11.20 -12.25
CA ALA A 30 -10.68 11.54 -12.56
C ALA A 30 -10.86 13.04 -12.79
N GLN A 31 -10.14 13.89 -12.06
CA GLN A 31 -10.20 15.33 -12.20
C GLN A 31 -9.65 15.80 -13.56
N THR A 32 -8.66 15.13 -14.16
CA THR A 32 -8.22 15.48 -15.52
C THR A 32 -9.33 15.37 -16.57
N MET A 33 -10.40 14.60 -16.26
CA MET A 33 -11.63 14.47 -17.04
C MET A 33 -12.78 15.34 -16.52
N TYR A 34 -12.53 16.20 -15.53
CA TYR A 34 -13.53 17.02 -14.82
C TYR A 34 -14.62 16.19 -14.09
N GLU A 35 -14.29 14.96 -13.70
CA GLU A 35 -15.23 13.99 -13.10
C GLU A 35 -14.90 13.63 -11.65
N ALA A 36 -14.02 14.39 -10.97
CA ALA A 36 -13.75 14.13 -9.55
C ALA A 36 -15.00 14.39 -8.68
N ARG A 37 -15.32 13.43 -7.83
CA ARG A 37 -16.50 13.45 -6.95
C ARG A 37 -16.09 13.18 -5.51
N VAL A 38 -16.42 14.11 -4.62
CA VAL A 38 -15.99 14.05 -3.21
C VAL A 38 -16.51 12.80 -2.49
N VAL A 39 -17.79 12.47 -2.62
CA VAL A 39 -18.40 11.34 -1.89
C VAL A 39 -17.78 9.99 -2.32
N PRO A 40 -17.69 9.66 -3.62
CA PRO A 40 -16.97 8.45 -4.04
C PRO A 40 -15.49 8.43 -3.62
N ALA A 41 -14.78 9.56 -3.67
CA ALA A 41 -13.39 9.65 -3.23
C ALA A 41 -13.25 9.34 -1.73
N LEU A 42 -14.12 9.88 -0.87
CA LEU A 42 -14.13 9.60 0.56
C LEU A 42 -14.48 8.14 0.86
N LEU A 43 -15.44 7.56 0.15
CA LEU A 43 -15.78 6.13 0.30
C LEU A 43 -14.60 5.24 -0.13
N ALA A 44 -13.94 5.55 -1.25
CA ALA A 44 -12.73 4.85 -1.70
C ALA A 44 -11.60 4.95 -0.64
N LEU A 45 -11.44 6.11 -0.01
CA LEU A 45 -10.48 6.31 1.07
C LEU A 45 -10.81 5.45 2.29
N VAL A 46 -12.08 5.40 2.69
CA VAL A 46 -12.53 4.53 3.80
C VAL A 46 -12.25 3.07 3.49
N VAL A 47 -12.55 2.60 2.26
CA VAL A 47 -12.23 1.23 1.82
C VAL A 47 -10.74 0.95 1.94
N ALA A 48 -9.90 1.84 1.38
CA ALA A 48 -8.45 1.65 1.37
C ALA A 48 -7.85 1.63 2.79
N LEU A 49 -8.25 2.57 3.64
CA LEU A 49 -7.76 2.66 5.03
C LEU A 49 -8.25 1.47 5.87
N ALA A 50 -9.52 1.08 5.73
CA ALA A 50 -10.08 -0.04 6.47
C ALA A 50 -9.41 -1.37 6.05
N LEU A 51 -9.18 -1.61 4.76
CA LEU A 51 -8.43 -2.77 4.29
C LEU A 51 -7.00 -2.76 4.81
N GLN A 52 -6.30 -1.62 4.78
CA GLN A 52 -4.93 -1.50 5.28
C GLN A 52 -4.83 -1.84 6.77
N ILE A 53 -5.71 -1.28 7.60
CA ILE A 53 -5.76 -1.55 9.04
C ILE A 53 -6.14 -3.02 9.28
N GLY A 54 -7.14 -3.51 8.55
CA GLY A 54 -7.58 -4.90 8.63
C GLY A 54 -6.47 -5.90 8.30
N VAL A 55 -5.68 -5.64 7.25
CA VAL A 55 -4.49 -6.45 6.91
C VAL A 55 -3.45 -6.39 8.03
N ASN A 56 -3.20 -5.22 8.63
CA ASN A 56 -2.24 -5.09 9.71
C ASN A 56 -2.63 -5.93 10.93
N TYR A 57 -3.92 -5.93 11.31
CA TYR A 57 -4.44 -6.80 12.38
C TYR A 57 -4.47 -8.28 11.99
N ALA A 58 -4.82 -8.60 10.74
CA ALA A 58 -4.80 -9.99 10.25
C ALA A 58 -3.39 -10.57 10.27
N ASN A 59 -2.38 -9.78 9.91
CA ASN A 59 -0.97 -10.14 9.97
C ASN A 59 -0.52 -10.34 11.42
N ASP A 60 -0.90 -9.44 12.34
CA ASP A 60 -0.60 -9.54 13.76
C ASP A 60 -1.18 -10.84 14.35
N TYR A 61 -2.47 -11.09 14.09
CA TYR A 61 -3.14 -12.33 14.52
C TYR A 61 -2.43 -13.57 13.96
N SER A 62 -2.18 -13.62 12.65
CA SER A 62 -1.69 -14.83 11.99
C SER A 62 -0.24 -15.17 12.37
N ASP A 63 0.61 -14.14 12.42
CA ASP A 63 2.02 -14.28 12.79
C ASP A 63 2.14 -14.63 14.29
N GLY A 64 1.35 -13.98 15.16
CA GLY A 64 1.35 -14.25 16.59
C GLY A 64 0.87 -15.67 16.95
N VAL A 65 -0.17 -16.18 16.26
CA VAL A 65 -0.64 -17.57 16.48
C VAL A 65 0.38 -18.61 16.00
N ARG A 66 1.22 -18.26 15.00
CA ARG A 66 2.29 -19.16 14.49
C ARG A 66 3.59 -19.06 15.25
N GLY A 67 3.74 -18.10 16.19
CA GLY A 67 4.99 -17.89 16.93
C GLY A 67 6.10 -17.25 16.07
N THR A 68 5.79 -16.71 14.91
CA THR A 68 6.78 -16.06 14.02
C THR A 68 7.21 -14.67 14.50
N ASP A 69 6.55 -14.13 15.53
CA ASP A 69 6.81 -12.82 16.11
C ASP A 69 7.62 -12.84 17.42
N ASP A 70 7.98 -14.03 17.94
CA ASP A 70 8.57 -14.17 19.29
C ASP A 70 9.96 -13.51 19.43
N GLU A 71 10.76 -13.44 18.36
CA GLU A 71 12.10 -12.81 18.35
C GLU A 71 12.21 -11.61 17.39
N ARG A 72 11.09 -11.06 16.95
CA ARG A 72 11.08 -10.03 15.92
C ARG A 72 11.46 -8.65 16.44
N VAL A 73 12.33 -7.96 15.70
CA VAL A 73 12.64 -6.52 15.89
C VAL A 73 11.62 -5.68 15.13
N GLY A 74 10.75 -4.95 15.83
CA GLY A 74 9.76 -4.11 15.17
C GLY A 74 8.76 -3.47 16.15
N PRO A 75 7.71 -2.80 15.64
CA PRO A 75 6.65 -2.25 16.49
C PRO A 75 5.89 -3.34 17.22
N LEU A 76 5.22 -2.93 18.29
CA LEU A 76 4.38 -3.79 19.12
C LEU A 76 3.45 -4.66 18.26
N ARG A 77 3.40 -5.94 18.59
CA ARG A 77 2.43 -6.91 18.07
C ARG A 77 1.46 -7.25 19.19
N LEU A 78 0.17 -7.00 18.96
CA LEU A 78 -0.87 -7.21 19.97
C LEU A 78 -0.95 -8.67 20.41
N THR A 79 -0.91 -9.60 19.45
CA THR A 79 -0.95 -11.05 19.73
C THR A 79 0.38 -11.56 20.25
N GLY A 80 1.50 -11.27 19.57
CA GLY A 80 2.82 -11.79 19.94
C GLY A 80 3.31 -11.26 21.29
N SER A 81 2.95 -10.03 21.69
CA SER A 81 3.28 -9.49 23.02
C SER A 81 2.33 -9.93 24.12
N GLY A 82 1.23 -10.61 23.80
CA GLY A 82 0.17 -10.94 24.75
C GLY A 82 -0.67 -9.76 25.21
N ALA A 83 -0.55 -8.58 24.58
CA ALA A 83 -1.33 -7.40 24.94
C ALA A 83 -2.83 -7.59 24.67
N ALA A 84 -3.18 -8.26 23.57
CA ALA A 84 -4.54 -8.66 23.26
C ALA A 84 -4.61 -10.15 22.91
N THR A 85 -5.77 -10.77 23.14
CA THR A 85 -5.98 -12.17 22.77
C THR A 85 -6.07 -12.32 21.25
N PRO A 86 -5.64 -13.46 20.67
CA PRO A 86 -5.76 -13.72 19.24
C PRO A 86 -7.21 -13.52 18.72
N ARG A 87 -8.21 -13.86 19.55
CA ARG A 87 -9.62 -13.68 19.20
C ARG A 87 -10.00 -12.21 19.03
N GLU A 88 -9.54 -11.35 19.94
CA GLU A 88 -9.80 -9.90 19.86
C GLU A 88 -9.16 -9.29 18.62
N VAL A 89 -7.87 -9.61 18.35
CA VAL A 89 -7.15 -9.08 17.18
C VAL A 89 -7.78 -9.56 15.87
N LYS A 90 -8.17 -10.85 15.79
CA LYS A 90 -8.92 -11.40 14.66
C LYS A 90 -10.24 -10.68 14.46
N SER A 91 -11.01 -10.43 15.52
CA SER A 91 -12.29 -9.73 15.45
C SER A 91 -12.13 -8.29 14.96
N ALA A 92 -11.07 -7.58 15.40
CA ALA A 92 -10.74 -6.25 14.92
C ALA A 92 -10.40 -6.23 13.42
N ALA A 93 -9.65 -7.23 12.92
CA ALA A 93 -9.38 -7.38 11.48
C ALA A 93 -10.68 -7.53 10.68
N PHE A 94 -11.57 -8.44 11.12
CA PHE A 94 -12.86 -8.65 10.43
C PHE A 94 -13.81 -7.47 10.56
N ALA A 95 -13.79 -6.71 11.65
CA ALA A 95 -14.53 -5.45 11.76
C ALA A 95 -14.06 -4.43 10.72
N CYS A 96 -12.75 -4.29 10.51
CA CYS A 96 -12.19 -3.44 9.46
C CYS A 96 -12.61 -3.92 8.07
N PHE A 97 -12.57 -5.23 7.78
CA PHE A 97 -13.04 -5.78 6.52
C PHE A 97 -14.55 -5.55 6.32
N GLY A 98 -15.35 -5.61 7.38
CA GLY A 98 -16.76 -5.25 7.37
C GLY A 98 -17.01 -3.78 7.01
N ILE A 99 -16.25 -2.86 7.60
CA ILE A 99 -16.29 -1.43 7.25
C ILE A 99 -15.92 -1.23 5.76
N ALA A 100 -14.86 -1.89 5.29
CA ALA A 100 -14.47 -1.83 3.89
C ALA A 100 -15.58 -2.38 2.97
N ALA A 101 -16.23 -3.48 3.34
CA ALA A 101 -17.33 -4.07 2.57
C ALA A 101 -18.54 -3.14 2.48
N VAL A 102 -18.94 -2.51 3.58
CA VAL A 102 -20.08 -1.57 3.61
C VAL A 102 -19.76 -0.31 2.79
N ALA A 103 -18.60 0.29 2.97
CA ALA A 103 -18.18 1.47 2.19
C ALA A 103 -18.01 1.11 0.70
N GLY A 104 -17.45 -0.07 0.40
CA GLY A 104 -17.32 -0.58 -0.97
C GLY A 104 -18.67 -0.84 -1.64
N ALA A 105 -19.63 -1.42 -0.91
CA ALA A 105 -21.00 -1.61 -1.43
C ALA A 105 -21.68 -0.27 -1.74
N ALA A 106 -21.56 0.71 -0.85
CA ALA A 106 -22.07 2.06 -1.09
C ALA A 106 -21.42 2.69 -2.34
N LEU A 107 -20.09 2.52 -2.50
CA LEU A 107 -19.33 3.01 -3.66
C LEU A 107 -19.81 2.35 -4.96
N VAL A 108 -20.05 1.03 -4.96
CA VAL A 108 -20.57 0.28 -6.11
C VAL A 108 -21.97 0.78 -6.50
N VAL A 109 -22.86 0.97 -5.52
CA VAL A 109 -24.22 1.49 -5.76
C VAL A 109 -24.18 2.91 -6.33
N LEU A 110 -23.36 3.81 -5.77
CA LEU A 110 -23.27 5.20 -6.23
C LEU A 110 -22.63 5.33 -7.62
N SER A 111 -21.65 4.47 -7.93
CA SER A 111 -20.93 4.51 -9.21
C SER A 111 -21.61 3.66 -10.30
N GLN A 112 -22.58 2.80 -9.94
CA GLN A 112 -23.23 1.81 -10.82
C GLN A 112 -22.23 0.82 -11.47
N GLN A 113 -21.03 0.69 -10.90
CA GLN A 113 -19.98 -0.21 -11.39
C GLN A 113 -20.10 -1.57 -10.68
N TRP A 114 -21.15 -2.34 -10.98
CA TRP A 114 -21.52 -3.56 -10.26
C TRP A 114 -20.44 -4.65 -10.24
N TRP A 115 -19.62 -4.73 -11.28
CA TRP A 115 -18.51 -5.69 -11.36
C TRP A 115 -17.44 -5.43 -10.29
N LEU A 116 -17.33 -4.20 -9.78
CA LEU A 116 -16.42 -3.88 -8.68
C LEU A 116 -16.80 -4.57 -7.36
N ALA A 117 -18.05 -5.04 -7.20
CA ALA A 117 -18.40 -5.86 -6.05
C ALA A 117 -17.58 -7.15 -5.99
N VAL A 118 -17.35 -7.80 -7.15
CA VAL A 118 -16.49 -8.98 -7.24
C VAL A 118 -15.04 -8.63 -6.90
N VAL A 119 -14.53 -7.51 -7.43
CA VAL A 119 -13.18 -7.02 -7.13
C VAL A 119 -13.00 -6.75 -5.64
N GLY A 120 -14.00 -6.11 -5.00
CA GLY A 120 -13.99 -5.84 -3.55
C GLY A 120 -13.96 -7.12 -2.71
N LEU A 121 -14.75 -8.12 -3.08
CA LEU A 121 -14.73 -9.43 -2.42
C LEU A 121 -13.37 -10.12 -2.57
N LEU A 122 -12.77 -10.07 -3.76
CA LEU A 122 -11.43 -10.60 -4.01
C LEU A 122 -10.38 -9.83 -3.21
N ALA A 123 -10.51 -8.51 -3.07
CA ALA A 123 -9.60 -7.70 -2.26
C ALA A 123 -9.64 -8.09 -0.77
N ILE A 124 -10.84 -8.29 -0.21
CA ILE A 124 -11.02 -8.76 1.18
C ILE A 124 -10.45 -10.18 1.34
N ALA A 125 -10.73 -11.09 0.40
CA ALA A 125 -10.19 -12.44 0.42
C ALA A 125 -8.65 -12.44 0.33
N ALA A 126 -8.08 -11.60 -0.52
CA ALA A 126 -6.64 -11.41 -0.63
C ALA A 126 -6.04 -10.81 0.65
N ALA A 127 -6.71 -9.80 1.25
CA ALA A 127 -6.30 -9.19 2.50
C ALA A 127 -6.19 -10.22 3.65
N TRP A 128 -7.16 -11.12 3.77
CA TRP A 128 -7.10 -12.22 4.73
C TRP A 128 -6.04 -13.26 4.34
N GLY A 129 -6.01 -13.69 3.07
CA GLY A 129 -5.15 -14.77 2.57
C GLY A 129 -3.66 -14.41 2.53
N TYR A 130 -3.31 -13.14 2.73
CA TYR A 130 -1.90 -12.70 2.73
C TYR A 130 -1.07 -13.42 3.80
N THR A 131 -1.56 -13.48 5.03
CA THR A 131 -0.94 -14.21 6.15
C THR A 131 -1.86 -15.24 6.77
N GLY A 132 -3.15 -15.18 6.52
CA GLY A 132 -4.18 -16.08 7.05
C GLY A 132 -4.26 -17.42 6.32
N GLY A 133 -4.97 -18.38 6.94
CA GLY A 133 -5.21 -19.71 6.37
C GLY A 133 -4.02 -20.67 6.49
N LYS A 134 -4.15 -21.85 5.88
CA LYS A 134 -3.14 -22.93 5.95
C LYS A 134 -1.91 -22.69 5.06
N LYS A 135 -2.09 -21.97 3.93
CA LYS A 135 -1.04 -21.67 2.94
C LYS A 135 -1.15 -20.19 2.52
N PRO A 136 -0.67 -19.26 3.36
CA PRO A 136 -0.75 -17.84 3.02
C PRO A 136 0.15 -17.51 1.83
N TYR A 137 -0.40 -16.76 0.86
CA TYR A 137 0.35 -16.44 -0.36
C TYR A 137 1.52 -15.46 -0.12
N GLY A 138 1.46 -14.66 0.94
CA GLY A 138 2.58 -13.83 1.37
C GLY A 138 3.83 -14.64 1.76
N TYR A 139 3.65 -15.91 2.19
CA TYR A 139 4.73 -16.84 2.50
C TYR A 139 5.26 -17.56 1.25
N MET A 140 4.56 -17.44 0.10
CA MET A 140 4.89 -18.12 -1.14
C MET A 140 5.62 -17.22 -2.16
N GLY A 141 6.03 -16.01 -1.76
CA GLY A 141 6.71 -15.04 -2.64
C GLY A 141 5.77 -14.30 -3.60
N LEU A 142 4.46 -14.39 -3.39
CA LEU A 142 3.46 -13.69 -4.21
C LEU A 142 3.05 -12.33 -3.65
N GLY A 143 3.64 -11.92 -2.50
CA GLY A 143 3.28 -10.68 -1.81
C GLY A 143 3.40 -9.45 -2.70
N ASP A 144 4.52 -9.32 -3.41
CA ASP A 144 4.79 -8.17 -4.29
C ASP A 144 3.75 -8.07 -5.43
N LEU A 145 3.40 -9.22 -6.05
CA LEU A 145 2.38 -9.27 -7.10
C LEU A 145 1.02 -8.77 -6.59
N PHE A 146 0.58 -9.25 -5.44
CA PHE A 146 -0.71 -8.87 -4.87
C PHE A 146 -0.72 -7.44 -4.35
N VAL A 147 0.41 -6.96 -3.79
CA VAL A 147 0.56 -5.56 -3.39
C VAL A 147 0.49 -4.65 -4.61
N PHE A 148 1.21 -4.97 -5.69
CA PHE A 148 1.12 -4.22 -6.95
C PHE A 148 -0.31 -4.18 -7.48
N LEU A 149 -1.00 -5.33 -7.52
CA LEU A 149 -2.36 -5.44 -8.03
C LEU A 149 -3.35 -4.63 -7.19
N PHE A 150 -3.37 -4.80 -5.86
CA PHE A 150 -4.42 -4.22 -5.02
C PHE A 150 -4.11 -2.79 -4.58
N PHE A 151 -2.86 -2.46 -4.22
CA PHE A 151 -2.47 -1.11 -3.79
C PHE A 151 -2.10 -0.19 -4.95
N GLY A 152 -1.74 -0.75 -6.11
CA GLY A 152 -1.51 0.02 -7.34
C GLY A 152 -2.76 0.06 -8.21
N LEU A 153 -2.99 -1.04 -8.93
CA LEU A 153 -4.01 -1.07 -9.98
C LEU A 153 -5.42 -0.94 -9.43
N VAL A 154 -5.85 -1.82 -8.54
CA VAL A 154 -7.24 -1.84 -8.06
C VAL A 154 -7.58 -0.56 -7.30
N ALA A 155 -6.72 -0.10 -6.40
CA ALA A 155 -7.00 1.09 -5.61
C ALA A 155 -7.04 2.36 -6.48
N THR A 156 -6.09 2.57 -7.39
CA THR A 156 -6.05 3.77 -8.24
C THR A 156 -7.11 3.73 -9.32
N LEU A 157 -7.13 2.66 -10.15
CA LEU A 157 -8.09 2.54 -11.25
C LEU A 157 -9.53 2.42 -10.75
N GLY A 158 -9.75 1.69 -9.65
CA GLY A 158 -11.06 1.59 -9.00
C GLY A 158 -11.56 2.95 -8.50
N THR A 159 -10.68 3.76 -7.91
CA THR A 159 -11.00 5.12 -7.50
C THR A 159 -11.36 6.00 -8.69
N THR A 160 -10.61 5.91 -9.79
CA THR A 160 -10.88 6.70 -11.02
C THR A 160 -12.22 6.28 -11.62
N ILE A 161 -12.45 4.98 -11.86
CA ILE A 161 -13.64 4.51 -12.57
C ILE A 161 -14.93 4.70 -11.76
N THR A 162 -14.86 4.66 -10.42
CA THR A 162 -16.03 4.94 -9.57
C THR A 162 -16.44 6.40 -9.57
N GLN A 163 -15.57 7.30 -10.01
CA GLN A 163 -15.85 8.73 -10.15
C GLN A 163 -16.19 9.10 -11.58
N ALA A 164 -15.37 8.69 -12.54
CA ALA A 164 -15.46 9.11 -13.95
C ALA A 164 -16.19 8.11 -14.86
N GLY A 165 -16.44 6.89 -14.41
CA GLY A 165 -17.03 5.83 -15.24
C GLY A 165 -16.12 5.29 -16.34
N GLN A 166 -14.93 5.85 -16.50
CA GLN A 166 -13.94 5.50 -17.52
C GLN A 166 -12.51 5.67 -16.99
N LEU A 167 -11.55 5.16 -17.73
CA LEU A 167 -10.12 5.26 -17.40
C LEU A 167 -9.39 6.05 -18.50
N ASN A 168 -8.37 6.79 -18.10
CA ASN A 168 -7.48 7.53 -18.99
C ASN A 168 -6.00 7.11 -18.77
N MET A 169 -5.10 7.69 -19.56
CA MET A 169 -3.66 7.40 -19.43
C MET A 169 -3.12 7.79 -18.05
N ASP A 170 -3.59 8.89 -17.49
CA ASP A 170 -3.21 9.37 -16.16
C ASP A 170 -3.48 8.30 -15.08
N ALA A 171 -4.69 7.70 -15.11
CA ALA A 171 -5.07 6.65 -14.18
C ALA A 171 -4.12 5.44 -14.27
N TRP A 172 -3.78 5.00 -15.47
CA TRP A 172 -2.88 3.86 -15.68
C TRP A 172 -1.45 4.15 -15.24
N VAL A 173 -0.89 5.30 -15.63
CA VAL A 173 0.46 5.69 -15.25
C VAL A 173 0.58 5.81 -13.74
N MET A 174 -0.38 6.48 -13.10
CA MET A 174 -0.35 6.66 -11.65
C MET A 174 -0.64 5.35 -10.90
N ALA A 175 -1.47 4.45 -11.45
CA ALA A 175 -1.72 3.14 -10.85
C ALA A 175 -0.45 2.28 -10.83
N VAL A 176 0.30 2.26 -11.92
CA VAL A 176 1.58 1.53 -11.96
C VAL A 176 2.61 2.18 -11.05
N SER A 177 2.71 3.51 -11.04
CA SER A 177 3.63 4.25 -10.19
C SER A 177 3.37 3.99 -8.70
N THR A 178 2.12 4.15 -8.22
CA THR A 178 1.75 3.89 -6.82
C THR A 178 1.93 2.43 -6.42
N GLY A 179 1.67 1.50 -7.34
CA GLY A 179 1.89 0.08 -7.16
C GLY A 179 3.37 -0.26 -6.95
N LEU A 180 4.27 0.33 -7.75
CA LEU A 180 5.71 0.15 -7.60
C LEU A 180 6.24 0.73 -6.28
N PHE A 181 5.74 1.88 -5.83
CA PHE A 181 6.09 2.41 -4.51
C PHE A 181 5.61 1.51 -3.37
N ALA A 182 4.45 0.88 -3.52
CA ALA A 182 3.95 -0.08 -2.53
C ALA A 182 4.81 -1.37 -2.53
N CYS A 183 5.25 -1.86 -3.69
CA CYS A 183 6.19 -2.97 -3.80
C CYS A 183 7.55 -2.61 -3.18
N ALA A 184 8.09 -1.41 -3.44
CA ALA A 184 9.33 -0.95 -2.83
C ALA A 184 9.25 -0.94 -1.30
N LEU A 185 8.13 -0.46 -0.72
CA LEU A 185 7.92 -0.53 0.73
C LEU A 185 7.93 -1.98 1.23
N LEU A 186 7.20 -2.87 0.55
CA LEU A 186 7.15 -4.29 0.91
C LEU A 186 8.54 -4.93 0.77
N MET A 187 9.26 -4.63 -0.31
CA MET A 187 10.61 -5.14 -0.56
C MET A 187 11.59 -4.69 0.55
N ALA A 188 11.58 -3.42 0.96
CA ALA A 188 12.40 -2.93 2.07
C ALA A 188 12.08 -3.67 3.39
N ASN A 189 10.79 -3.90 3.66
CA ASN A 189 10.36 -4.68 4.81
C ASN A 189 10.87 -6.13 4.75
N ASN A 190 10.74 -6.77 3.59
CA ASN A 190 11.15 -8.15 3.37
C ASN A 190 12.68 -8.31 3.37
N ILE A 191 13.46 -7.33 2.87
CA ILE A 191 14.92 -7.31 2.96
C ILE A 191 15.34 -7.31 4.43
N ARG A 192 14.72 -6.48 5.27
CA ARG A 192 15.00 -6.44 6.71
C ARG A 192 14.78 -7.80 7.35
N ASP A 193 13.74 -8.49 6.95
CA ASP A 193 13.26 -9.70 7.61
C ASP A 193 13.84 -11.01 7.00
N ILE A 194 14.72 -10.95 5.97
CA ILE A 194 15.29 -12.15 5.29
C ILE A 194 15.82 -13.24 6.26
N PRO A 195 16.60 -12.92 7.32
CA PRO A 195 17.11 -13.98 8.21
C PRO A 195 15.97 -14.72 8.92
N GLY A 196 15.10 -13.99 9.60
CA GLY A 196 13.98 -14.58 10.33
C GLY A 196 12.97 -15.28 9.42
N ASP A 197 12.67 -14.71 8.24
CA ASP A 197 11.77 -15.33 7.27
C ASP A 197 12.32 -16.69 6.78
N ARG A 198 13.65 -16.83 6.62
CA ARG A 198 14.29 -18.12 6.27
C ARG A 198 14.16 -19.15 7.38
N GLU A 199 14.36 -18.75 8.63
CA GLU A 199 14.29 -19.64 9.79
C GLU A 199 12.90 -20.26 9.95
N VAL A 200 11.85 -19.47 9.71
CA VAL A 200 10.45 -19.95 9.80
C VAL A 200 9.92 -20.51 8.47
N GLY A 201 10.77 -20.67 7.44
CA GLY A 201 10.41 -21.26 6.15
C GLY A 201 9.55 -20.35 5.25
N LYS A 202 9.48 -19.05 5.53
CA LYS A 202 8.75 -18.05 4.73
C LYS A 202 9.59 -17.66 3.51
N GLN A 203 9.07 -17.94 2.31
CA GLN A 203 9.74 -17.74 1.03
C GLN A 203 9.27 -16.47 0.33
N THR A 204 9.49 -15.31 0.95
CA THR A 204 9.19 -14.00 0.34
C THR A 204 10.03 -13.78 -0.92
N LEU A 205 9.64 -12.82 -1.78
CA LEU A 205 10.43 -12.49 -2.98
C LEU A 205 11.87 -12.11 -2.61
N ALA A 206 12.07 -11.34 -1.52
CA ALA A 206 13.38 -10.98 -1.04
C ALA A 206 14.22 -12.20 -0.61
N VAL A 207 13.61 -13.19 0.06
CA VAL A 207 14.28 -14.46 0.43
C VAL A 207 14.71 -15.23 -0.82
N ARG A 208 13.85 -15.30 -1.84
CA ARG A 208 14.11 -16.01 -3.10
C ARG A 208 15.19 -15.34 -3.95
N LEU A 209 15.18 -14.02 -4.03
CA LEU A 209 16.18 -13.24 -4.76
C LEU A 209 17.55 -13.21 -4.07
N GLY A 210 17.54 -13.32 -2.74
CA GLY A 210 18.71 -13.03 -1.90
C GLY A 210 18.96 -11.53 -1.75
N ASP A 211 19.71 -11.17 -0.70
CA ASP A 211 19.90 -9.79 -0.26
C ASP A 211 20.37 -8.83 -1.38
N PRO A 212 21.43 -9.11 -2.17
CA PRO A 212 21.90 -8.16 -3.18
C PRO A 212 20.87 -7.87 -4.28
N LYS A 213 20.19 -8.92 -4.79
CA LYS A 213 19.19 -8.75 -5.85
C LYS A 213 17.94 -8.08 -5.33
N ALA A 214 17.52 -8.38 -4.09
CA ALA A 214 16.37 -7.74 -3.46
C ALA A 214 16.58 -6.22 -3.31
N ARG A 215 17.80 -5.77 -2.94
CA ARG A 215 18.16 -4.35 -2.86
C ARG A 215 18.13 -3.65 -4.22
N LEU A 216 18.56 -4.33 -5.27
CA LEU A 216 18.47 -3.82 -6.64
C LEU A 216 17.02 -3.74 -7.11
N THR A 217 16.19 -4.75 -6.77
CA THR A 217 14.75 -4.75 -7.09
C THR A 217 14.05 -3.59 -6.40
N PHE A 218 14.28 -3.37 -5.11
CA PHE A 218 13.79 -2.20 -4.39
C PHE A 218 14.12 -0.88 -5.12
N THR A 219 15.37 -0.75 -5.52
CA THR A 219 15.87 0.46 -6.19
C THR A 219 15.19 0.65 -7.55
N ALA A 220 15.03 -0.44 -8.32
CA ALA A 220 14.34 -0.41 -9.60
C ALA A 220 12.86 -0.04 -9.46
N GLU A 221 12.15 -0.65 -8.53
CA GLU A 221 10.73 -0.34 -8.23
C GLU A 221 10.57 1.14 -7.89
N LEU A 222 11.43 1.67 -7.01
CA LEU A 222 11.37 3.06 -6.57
C LEU A 222 11.62 4.04 -7.74
N PHE A 223 12.67 3.82 -8.53
CA PHE A 223 13.03 4.75 -9.61
C PHE A 223 12.13 4.60 -10.82
N VAL A 224 11.67 3.40 -11.19
CA VAL A 224 10.68 3.23 -12.26
C VAL A 224 9.38 3.92 -11.86
N GLY A 225 8.92 3.77 -10.60
CA GLY A 225 7.76 4.50 -10.08
C GLY A 225 7.92 6.02 -10.19
N MET A 226 9.13 6.54 -9.94
CA MET A 226 9.43 7.97 -10.10
C MET A 226 9.48 8.43 -11.57
N VAL A 227 9.92 7.59 -12.50
CA VAL A 227 10.09 7.95 -13.92
C VAL A 227 8.77 7.91 -14.69
N LEU A 228 7.86 7.02 -14.34
CA LEU A 228 6.59 6.84 -15.06
C LEU A 228 5.77 8.12 -15.24
N PRO A 229 5.64 9.03 -14.26
CA PRO A 229 4.91 10.29 -14.45
C PRO A 229 5.44 11.19 -15.57
N LEU A 230 6.70 10.99 -16.05
CA LEU A 230 7.20 11.72 -17.24
C LEU A 230 6.33 11.50 -18.47
N LEU A 231 5.64 10.36 -18.58
CA LEU A 231 4.74 10.08 -19.69
C LEU A 231 3.56 11.05 -19.76
N LEU A 232 3.23 11.74 -18.66
CA LEU A 232 2.13 12.69 -18.56
C LEU A 232 2.57 14.13 -18.83
N VAL A 233 3.87 14.42 -18.85
CA VAL A 233 4.43 15.78 -19.03
C VAL A 233 4.00 16.43 -20.35
N PRO A 234 3.89 15.71 -21.49
CA PRO A 234 3.42 16.33 -22.75
C PRO A 234 2.01 16.92 -22.67
N GLY A 235 1.14 16.34 -21.83
CA GLY A 235 -0.23 16.84 -21.59
C GLY A 235 -0.33 17.82 -20.42
N ASN A 236 0.59 17.71 -19.45
CA ASN A 236 0.61 18.55 -18.26
C ASN A 236 2.05 18.74 -17.75
N PRO A 237 2.74 19.85 -18.15
CA PRO A 237 4.11 20.12 -17.71
C PRO A 237 4.27 20.25 -16.19
N TRP A 238 3.21 20.63 -15.47
CA TRP A 238 3.24 20.76 -14.01
C TRP A 238 3.47 19.42 -13.29
N VAL A 239 3.29 18.28 -13.96
CA VAL A 239 3.64 16.96 -13.43
C VAL A 239 5.10 16.88 -13.00
N LEU A 240 5.99 17.71 -13.55
CA LEU A 240 7.37 17.82 -13.10
C LEU A 240 7.52 18.17 -11.60
N LEU A 241 6.49 18.71 -10.96
CA LEU A 241 6.47 18.96 -9.51
C LEU A 241 6.71 17.68 -8.69
N VAL A 242 6.32 16.50 -9.19
CA VAL A 242 6.53 15.23 -8.49
C VAL A 242 8.01 14.95 -8.19
N TYR A 243 8.91 15.51 -8.99
CA TYR A 243 10.35 15.35 -8.81
C TYR A 243 10.94 16.06 -7.61
N ALA A 244 10.15 16.90 -6.91
CA ALA A 244 10.50 17.38 -5.58
C ALA A 244 10.71 16.22 -4.57
N MET A 245 10.17 15.01 -4.85
CA MET A 245 10.39 13.81 -4.04
C MET A 245 11.72 13.08 -4.37
N THR A 246 12.43 13.47 -5.43
CA THR A 246 13.69 12.80 -5.84
C THR A 246 14.76 12.75 -4.74
N PRO A 247 15.02 13.82 -3.96
CA PRO A 247 16.03 13.74 -2.90
C PRO A 247 15.72 12.66 -1.86
N LEU A 248 14.41 12.52 -1.51
CA LEU A 248 13.97 11.49 -0.56
C LEU A 248 14.10 10.08 -1.16
N ALA A 249 13.78 9.92 -2.46
CA ALA A 249 13.93 8.65 -3.18
C ALA A 249 15.41 8.23 -3.29
N VAL A 250 16.30 9.16 -3.61
CA VAL A 250 17.74 8.92 -3.65
C VAL A 250 18.29 8.53 -2.27
N ASN A 251 17.83 9.20 -1.21
CA ASN A 251 18.22 8.86 0.15
C ASN A 251 17.76 7.44 0.52
N ALA A 252 16.49 7.09 0.25
CA ALA A 252 15.96 5.76 0.52
C ALA A 252 16.74 4.67 -0.23
N ALA A 253 17.02 4.87 -1.54
CA ALA A 253 17.78 3.94 -2.35
C ALA A 253 19.24 3.81 -1.86
N SER A 254 19.88 4.93 -1.54
CA SER A 254 21.26 4.94 -1.00
C SER A 254 21.34 4.17 0.33
N THR A 255 20.39 4.38 1.22
CA THR A 255 20.30 3.66 2.50
C THR A 255 20.17 2.15 2.25
N VAL A 256 19.23 1.73 1.39
CA VAL A 256 19.03 0.31 1.10
C VAL A 256 20.26 -0.33 0.46
N LEU A 257 20.94 0.37 -0.45
CA LEU A 257 22.09 -0.18 -1.17
C LEU A 257 23.37 -0.27 -0.32
N LYS A 258 23.56 0.67 0.61
CA LYS A 258 24.85 0.84 1.32
C LYS A 258 24.85 0.27 2.74
N THR A 259 23.68 0.20 3.38
CA THR A 259 23.58 -0.18 4.79
C THR A 259 23.65 -1.69 4.97
N PRO A 260 24.61 -2.24 5.74
CA PRO A 260 24.64 -3.65 6.11
C PRO A 260 23.62 -3.97 7.21
N GLU A 261 23.32 -3.00 8.08
CA GLU A 261 22.46 -3.17 9.25
C GLU A 261 20.99 -3.11 8.89
N ARG A 262 20.27 -4.20 9.15
CA ARG A 262 18.86 -4.35 8.78
C ARG A 262 17.92 -3.43 9.55
N ARG A 263 18.27 -3.02 10.78
CA ARG A 263 17.48 -2.08 11.58
C ARG A 263 17.38 -0.69 10.94
N GLU A 264 18.41 -0.29 10.19
CA GLU A 264 18.42 0.99 9.47
C GLU A 264 17.46 1.04 8.28
N LEU A 265 16.86 -0.10 7.89
CA LEU A 265 15.80 -0.15 6.89
C LEU A 265 14.43 0.27 7.45
N ILE A 266 14.27 0.36 8.78
CA ILE A 266 12.99 0.80 9.38
C ILE A 266 12.60 2.22 8.95
N PRO A 267 13.48 3.23 8.97
CA PRO A 267 13.18 4.56 8.45
C PRO A 267 12.83 4.57 6.95
N VAL A 268 13.41 3.66 6.15
CA VAL A 268 13.14 3.57 4.72
C VAL A 268 11.67 3.26 4.43
N LEU A 269 11.02 2.44 5.27
CA LEU A 269 9.58 2.16 5.16
C LEU A 269 8.75 3.44 5.24
N LYS A 270 9.12 4.35 6.15
CA LYS A 270 8.49 5.65 6.29
C LYS A 270 8.77 6.55 5.08
N MET A 271 10.01 6.53 4.58
CA MET A 271 10.38 7.28 3.38
C MET A 271 9.55 6.83 2.17
N CYS A 272 9.40 5.51 1.92
CA CYS A 272 8.56 5.00 0.84
C CYS A 272 7.10 5.47 0.95
N GLY A 273 6.54 5.47 2.16
CA GLY A 273 5.20 6.01 2.40
C GLY A 273 5.08 7.49 2.04
N PHE A 274 6.05 8.30 2.44
CA PHE A 274 6.09 9.73 2.11
C PHE A 274 6.38 10.00 0.64
N ILE A 275 7.20 9.20 -0.03
CA ILE A 275 7.45 9.32 -1.47
C ILE A 275 6.13 9.08 -2.23
N ASN A 276 5.44 7.97 -1.94
CA ASN A 276 4.18 7.65 -2.60
C ASN A 276 3.14 8.76 -2.37
N LEU A 277 2.94 9.17 -1.12
CA LEU A 277 1.99 10.25 -0.78
C LEU A 277 2.41 11.58 -1.43
N GLY A 278 3.69 11.94 -1.35
CA GLY A 278 4.21 13.17 -1.90
C GLY A 278 4.06 13.25 -3.43
N VAL A 279 4.41 12.17 -4.13
CA VAL A 279 4.23 12.09 -5.59
C VAL A 279 2.76 12.25 -5.96
N THR A 280 1.84 11.56 -5.27
CA THR A 280 0.41 11.63 -5.61
C THR A 280 -0.22 12.98 -5.26
N VAL A 281 0.17 13.61 -4.15
CA VAL A 281 -0.28 14.95 -3.78
C VAL A 281 0.25 15.99 -4.78
N LEU A 282 1.54 15.92 -5.15
CA LEU A 282 2.13 16.84 -6.11
C LEU A 282 1.54 16.65 -7.51
N TYR A 283 1.21 15.41 -7.90
CA TYR A 283 0.45 15.12 -9.10
C TYR A 283 -0.95 15.76 -9.05
N ALA A 284 -1.67 15.62 -7.93
CA ALA A 284 -2.98 16.28 -7.77
C ALA A 284 -2.88 17.82 -7.86
N VAL A 285 -1.83 18.40 -7.27
CA VAL A 285 -1.53 19.85 -7.42
C VAL A 285 -1.25 20.19 -8.87
N ALA A 286 -0.47 19.38 -9.59
CA ALA A 286 -0.17 19.59 -11.01
C ALA A 286 -1.44 19.60 -11.87
N VAL A 287 -2.38 18.67 -11.61
CA VAL A 287 -3.68 18.64 -12.30
C VAL A 287 -4.49 19.90 -12.00
N PHE A 288 -4.55 20.31 -10.73
CA PHE A 288 -5.25 21.53 -10.33
C PHE A 288 -4.64 22.76 -11.02
N VAL A 289 -3.31 22.92 -10.97
CA VAL A 289 -2.63 24.08 -11.61
C VAL A 289 -2.90 24.10 -13.10
N GLN A 290 -2.82 22.96 -13.79
CA GLN A 290 -3.11 22.86 -15.23
C GLN A 290 -4.54 23.32 -15.58
N GLN A 291 -5.52 23.00 -14.76
CA GLN A 291 -6.93 23.28 -15.04
C GLN A 291 -7.38 24.70 -14.69
N TYR A 292 -6.75 25.34 -13.68
CA TYR A 292 -7.22 26.61 -13.14
C TYR A 292 -6.23 27.77 -13.30
N VAL A 293 -4.98 27.49 -13.67
CA VAL A 293 -3.91 28.49 -13.80
C VAL A 293 -3.26 28.44 -15.21
N GLY A 294 -3.25 27.26 -15.85
CA GLY A 294 -2.75 27.03 -17.22
C GLY A 294 -3.84 27.27 -18.21
#